data_f0f22207b19862ab957976ebb7b56c03
#
_entry.id   f0f22207b19862ab957976ebb7b56c03
#
_cell.length_a   1.000
_cell.length_b   1.000
_cell.length_c   1.000
_cell.angle_alpha   90.00
_cell.angle_beta   90.00
_cell.angle_gamma   90.00
#
_symmetry.space_group_name_H-M   'P 1'
#
loop_
_entity.id
_entity.type
_entity.pdbx_description
1 polymer ?
#
loop_
_entity_poly.entity_id
_entity_poly.type
_entity_poly.pdbx_seq_one_letter_code
_entity_poly.pdbx_strand_id
1 'polypeptide(L)'
;MASSSQTTRVILARLEKAIESGVYGDGDQLPAERQLAITFGTARSTIRKVLDALEEKALVVRRVGSGTFVNYGGSRHQSLEDIADLVSPLQLIETRFAIEPHMTRLAVLHATKADLDRIDDVLHRIEDSSVDQNLFTQLDSEFHLELARCSRNPLMVRIYQEVNMVRLHAQWDRMKKLILLPEKIVSYNLQHRAIYDALCQRDAQTAADLISRHLDQARQDLIGADI
;
A
#
# COMPACT_ATOMS: atom_id res chain seq x y z
N MET A 1 -38.57 -25.48 7.08
CA MET A 1 -37.88 -24.24 6.74
C MET A 1 -36.44 -24.15 7.28
N ALA A 2 -36.03 -24.91 8.28
CA ALA A 2 -34.67 -24.93 8.83
C ALA A 2 -33.57 -25.48 7.90
N SER A 3 -33.89 -26.42 7.00
CA SER A 3 -32.92 -27.11 6.12
C SER A 3 -32.29 -26.20 5.03
N SER A 4 -33.04 -25.26 4.45
CA SER A 4 -32.56 -24.39 3.37
C SER A 4 -31.54 -23.33 3.87
N SER A 5 -31.71 -22.78 5.07
CA SER A 5 -30.79 -21.80 5.67
C SER A 5 -29.46 -22.46 6.06
N GLN A 6 -29.50 -23.70 6.56
CA GLN A 6 -28.30 -24.45 6.91
C GLN A 6 -27.49 -24.85 5.67
N THR A 7 -28.14 -25.26 4.59
CA THR A 7 -27.50 -25.57 3.30
C THR A 7 -26.82 -24.31 2.72
N THR A 8 -27.49 -23.18 2.74
CA THR A 8 -26.91 -21.90 2.28
C THR A 8 -25.61 -21.54 3.03
N ARG A 9 -25.60 -21.66 4.37
CA ARG A 9 -24.41 -21.40 5.22
C ARG A 9 -23.25 -22.34 4.90
N VAL A 10 -23.53 -23.63 4.71
CA VAL A 10 -22.47 -24.61 4.39
C VAL A 10 -21.84 -24.34 3.04
N ILE A 11 -22.66 -24.02 2.02
CA ILE A 11 -22.16 -23.72 0.67
C ILE A 11 -21.37 -22.40 0.69
N LEU A 12 -21.88 -21.38 1.39
CA LEU A 12 -21.20 -20.09 1.55
C LEU A 12 -19.80 -20.31 2.14
N ALA A 13 -19.69 -20.99 3.28
CA ALA A 13 -18.42 -21.27 3.94
C ALA A 13 -17.43 -22.05 3.06
N ARG A 14 -17.94 -22.97 2.21
CA ARG A 14 -17.09 -23.73 1.28
C ARG A 14 -16.54 -22.86 0.15
N LEU A 15 -17.37 -21.98 -0.42
CA LEU A 15 -16.91 -21.06 -1.48
C LEU A 15 -15.98 -19.99 -0.92
N GLU A 16 -16.25 -19.44 0.27
CA GLU A 16 -15.33 -18.54 0.98
C GLU A 16 -13.97 -19.19 1.16
N LYS A 17 -13.93 -20.40 1.73
CA LYS A 17 -12.67 -21.14 1.92
C LYS A 17 -11.96 -21.43 0.60
N ALA A 18 -12.67 -21.72 -0.48
CA ALA A 18 -12.07 -21.96 -1.80
C ALA A 18 -11.46 -20.69 -2.40
N ILE A 19 -12.08 -19.54 -2.16
CA ILE A 19 -11.52 -18.22 -2.55
C ILE A 19 -10.30 -17.89 -1.67
N GLU A 20 -10.42 -17.98 -0.36
CA GLU A 20 -9.36 -17.69 0.60
C GLU A 20 -8.13 -18.58 0.41
N SER A 21 -8.31 -19.85 0.07
CA SER A 21 -7.23 -20.82 -0.18
C SER A 21 -6.63 -20.71 -1.59
N GLY A 22 -7.14 -19.82 -2.46
CA GLY A 22 -6.64 -19.63 -3.82
C GLY A 22 -7.06 -20.69 -4.81
N VAL A 23 -8.03 -21.57 -4.48
CA VAL A 23 -8.65 -22.51 -5.45
C VAL A 23 -9.33 -21.71 -6.57
N TYR A 24 -9.94 -20.57 -6.20
CA TYR A 24 -10.35 -19.53 -7.12
C TYR A 24 -9.55 -18.26 -6.79
N GLY A 25 -8.67 -17.88 -7.71
CA GLY A 25 -7.84 -16.68 -7.57
C GLY A 25 -8.61 -15.39 -7.88
N ASP A 26 -8.01 -14.25 -7.55
CA ASP A 26 -8.58 -12.95 -7.88
C ASP A 26 -8.74 -12.79 -9.40
N GLY A 27 -9.93 -12.34 -9.81
CA GLY A 27 -10.31 -12.23 -11.23
C GLY A 27 -10.82 -13.52 -11.88
N ASP A 28 -10.70 -14.68 -11.20
CA ASP A 28 -11.23 -15.94 -11.73
C ASP A 28 -12.75 -15.91 -11.82
N GLN A 29 -13.29 -16.52 -12.88
CA GLN A 29 -14.72 -16.68 -13.03
C GLN A 29 -15.22 -17.90 -12.23
N LEU A 30 -16.15 -17.68 -11.30
CA LEU A 30 -16.85 -18.78 -10.64
C LEU A 30 -17.73 -19.56 -11.64
N PRO A 31 -17.93 -20.88 -11.43
CA PRO A 31 -18.86 -21.65 -12.24
C PRO A 31 -20.26 -21.03 -12.23
N ALA A 32 -20.95 -21.11 -13.36
CA ALA A 32 -22.31 -20.56 -13.49
C ALA A 32 -23.27 -21.10 -12.42
N GLU A 33 -24.27 -20.32 -12.03
CA GLU A 33 -25.30 -20.71 -11.02
C GLU A 33 -25.85 -22.12 -11.25
N ARG A 34 -26.08 -22.49 -12.53
CA ARG A 34 -26.56 -23.82 -12.88
C ARG A 34 -25.56 -24.92 -12.53
N GLN A 35 -24.29 -24.69 -12.78
CA GLN A 35 -23.24 -25.66 -12.51
C GLN A 35 -23.02 -25.81 -11.02
N LEU A 36 -22.97 -24.71 -10.29
CA LEU A 36 -22.87 -24.71 -8.81
C LEU A 36 -24.09 -25.45 -8.19
N ALA A 37 -25.30 -25.24 -8.71
CA ALA A 37 -26.50 -25.95 -8.23
C ALA A 37 -26.39 -27.46 -8.40
N ILE A 38 -25.81 -27.93 -9.52
CA ILE A 38 -25.54 -29.36 -9.77
C ILE A 38 -24.45 -29.86 -8.80
N THR A 39 -23.33 -29.15 -8.71
CA THR A 39 -22.17 -29.53 -7.88
C THR A 39 -22.57 -29.68 -6.39
N PHE A 40 -23.40 -28.77 -5.88
CA PHE A 40 -23.82 -28.77 -4.49
C PHE A 40 -25.16 -29.49 -4.23
N GLY A 41 -25.77 -30.07 -5.26
CA GLY A 41 -27.04 -30.80 -5.12
C GLY A 41 -28.17 -29.94 -4.58
N THR A 42 -28.28 -28.66 -4.97
CA THR A 42 -29.22 -27.70 -4.41
C THR A 42 -29.96 -26.90 -5.51
N ALA A 43 -31.00 -26.16 -5.10
CA ALA A 43 -31.72 -25.29 -6.03
C ALA A 43 -30.89 -24.06 -6.45
N ARG A 44 -31.09 -23.56 -7.69
CA ARG A 44 -30.48 -22.35 -8.19
C ARG A 44 -30.75 -21.11 -7.30
N SER A 45 -31.97 -21.04 -6.72
CA SER A 45 -32.32 -19.96 -5.80
C SER A 45 -31.47 -19.95 -4.53
N THR A 46 -31.03 -21.14 -4.06
CA THR A 46 -30.08 -21.25 -2.94
C THR A 46 -28.69 -20.77 -3.32
N ILE A 47 -28.20 -21.17 -4.51
CA ILE A 47 -26.92 -20.68 -5.03
C ILE A 47 -26.92 -19.15 -5.21
N ARG A 48 -28.04 -18.60 -5.71
CA ARG A 48 -28.15 -17.14 -5.87
C ARG A 48 -28.01 -16.41 -4.54
N LYS A 49 -28.66 -16.90 -3.47
CA LYS A 49 -28.50 -16.35 -2.12
C LYS A 49 -27.06 -16.45 -1.60
N VAL A 50 -26.36 -17.54 -1.93
CA VAL A 50 -24.94 -17.69 -1.58
C VAL A 50 -24.08 -16.67 -2.32
N LEU A 51 -24.32 -16.50 -3.62
CA LEU A 51 -23.59 -15.52 -4.43
C LEU A 51 -23.92 -14.07 -4.02
N ASP A 52 -25.19 -13.79 -3.61
CA ASP A 52 -25.56 -12.49 -3.03
C ASP A 52 -24.76 -12.22 -1.75
N ALA A 53 -24.65 -13.20 -0.85
CA ALA A 53 -23.87 -13.07 0.38
C ALA A 53 -22.35 -12.94 0.14
N LEU A 54 -21.80 -13.59 -0.89
CA LEU A 54 -20.39 -13.39 -1.29
C LEU A 54 -20.15 -11.99 -1.87
N GLU A 55 -21.12 -11.46 -2.62
CA GLU A 55 -21.07 -10.11 -3.17
C GLU A 55 -21.21 -9.04 -2.07
N GLU A 56 -22.10 -9.23 -1.09
CA GLU A 56 -22.19 -8.38 0.11
C GLU A 56 -20.87 -8.33 0.92
N LYS A 57 -20.12 -9.44 0.90
CA LYS A 57 -18.80 -9.53 1.52
C LYS A 57 -17.68 -9.05 0.59
N ALA A 58 -17.99 -8.49 -0.56
CA ALA A 58 -17.07 -8.05 -1.60
C ALA A 58 -16.08 -9.14 -2.09
N LEU A 59 -16.35 -10.42 -1.82
CA LEU A 59 -15.54 -11.56 -2.28
C LEU A 59 -15.73 -11.89 -3.76
N VAL A 60 -16.83 -11.44 -4.34
CA VAL A 60 -17.13 -11.60 -5.77
C VAL A 60 -17.80 -10.36 -6.33
N VAL A 61 -17.70 -10.16 -7.64
CA VAL A 61 -18.42 -9.14 -8.40
C VAL A 61 -19.20 -9.80 -9.53
N ARG A 62 -20.46 -9.38 -9.72
CA ARG A 62 -21.28 -9.85 -10.83
C ARG A 62 -21.20 -8.89 -11.99
N ARG A 63 -20.94 -9.44 -13.17
CA ARG A 63 -20.96 -8.68 -14.44
C ARG A 63 -22.13 -9.19 -15.27
N VAL A 64 -23.11 -8.32 -15.54
CA VAL A 64 -24.31 -8.66 -16.30
C VAL A 64 -23.90 -9.27 -17.65
N GLY A 65 -24.45 -10.46 -17.96
CA GLY A 65 -24.14 -11.20 -19.17
C GLY A 65 -22.77 -11.90 -19.21
N SER A 66 -21.89 -11.64 -18.25
CA SER A 66 -20.51 -12.21 -18.24
C SER A 66 -20.30 -13.23 -17.12
N GLY A 67 -21.04 -13.15 -16.01
CA GLY A 67 -20.93 -14.09 -14.89
C GLY A 67 -20.51 -13.46 -13.58
N THR A 68 -20.10 -14.31 -12.63
CA THR A 68 -19.61 -13.93 -11.31
C THR A 68 -18.10 -14.15 -11.26
N PHE A 69 -17.36 -13.14 -10.87
CA PHE A 69 -15.90 -13.17 -10.81
C PHE A 69 -15.43 -12.97 -9.38
N VAL A 70 -14.37 -13.67 -8.98
CA VAL A 70 -13.73 -13.47 -7.68
C VAL A 70 -13.13 -12.08 -7.63
N ASN A 71 -13.38 -11.39 -6.53
CA ASN A 71 -12.88 -10.05 -6.24
C ASN A 71 -12.14 -10.07 -4.89
N TYR A 72 -11.22 -11.04 -4.76
CA TYR A 72 -10.48 -11.22 -3.51
C TYR A 72 -9.45 -10.10 -3.28
N GLY A 73 -9.00 -9.47 -4.37
CA GLY A 73 -8.18 -8.25 -4.34
C GLY A 73 -8.92 -7.02 -3.80
N GLY A 74 -10.24 -6.94 -3.97
CA GLY A 74 -11.08 -5.88 -3.39
C GLY A 74 -11.13 -5.92 -1.87
N SER A 75 -11.17 -7.12 -1.28
CA SER A 75 -11.08 -7.29 0.19
C SER A 75 -9.70 -6.94 0.75
N ARG A 76 -8.62 -7.09 -0.05
CA ARG A 76 -7.28 -6.63 0.35
C ARG A 76 -7.17 -5.11 0.40
N HIS A 77 -7.88 -4.38 -0.48
CA HIS A 77 -7.91 -2.92 -0.40
C HIS A 77 -8.67 -2.41 0.83
N GLN A 78 -9.80 -3.05 1.21
CA GLN A 78 -10.49 -2.73 2.47
C GLN A 78 -9.62 -3.05 3.70
N SER A 79 -8.88 -4.19 3.68
CA SER A 79 -7.97 -4.54 4.77
C SER A 79 -6.76 -3.60 4.92
N LEU A 80 -6.42 -2.83 3.89
CA LEU A 80 -5.31 -1.88 3.92
C LEU A 80 -5.74 -0.48 4.41
N GLU A 81 -6.96 -0.06 4.12
CA GLU A 81 -7.59 1.07 4.79
C GLU A 81 -7.75 0.77 6.29
N ASP A 82 -8.19 -0.45 6.64
CA ASP A 82 -8.25 -0.93 8.02
C ASP A 82 -6.86 -0.92 8.71
N ILE A 83 -5.78 -1.29 8.00
CA ILE A 83 -4.41 -1.24 8.54
C ILE A 83 -3.98 0.20 8.80
N ALA A 84 -4.30 1.15 7.92
CA ALA A 84 -3.95 2.55 8.11
C ALA A 84 -4.55 3.10 9.41
N ASP A 85 -5.77 2.69 9.77
CA ASP A 85 -6.44 3.08 11.01
C ASP A 85 -5.83 2.41 12.27
N LEU A 86 -5.15 1.28 12.11
CA LEU A 86 -4.55 0.53 13.21
C LEU A 86 -3.08 0.89 13.48
N VAL A 87 -2.40 1.52 12.51
CA VAL A 87 -0.97 1.84 12.60
C VAL A 87 -0.76 3.22 13.17
N SER A 88 0.00 3.33 14.27
CA SER A 88 0.42 4.62 14.78
C SER A 88 1.54 5.23 13.93
N PRO A 89 1.73 6.58 13.97
CA PRO A 89 2.83 7.24 13.28
C PRO A 89 4.21 6.70 13.66
N LEU A 90 4.42 6.34 14.92
CA LEU A 90 5.68 5.75 15.38
C LEU A 90 5.92 4.36 14.78
N GLN A 91 4.89 3.51 14.74
CA GLN A 91 4.99 2.18 14.11
C GLN A 91 5.29 2.27 12.62
N LEU A 92 4.73 3.28 11.93
CA LEU A 92 5.08 3.52 10.53
C LEU A 92 6.56 3.90 10.38
N ILE A 93 7.08 4.81 11.21
CA ILE A 93 8.49 5.20 11.19
C ILE A 93 9.39 4.00 11.52
N GLU A 94 9.04 3.17 12.50
CA GLU A 94 9.76 1.93 12.81
C GLU A 94 9.83 0.98 11.59
N THR A 95 8.72 0.83 10.88
CA THR A 95 8.67 0.03 9.64
C THR A 95 9.59 0.63 8.56
N ARG A 96 9.59 1.95 8.40
CA ARG A 96 10.49 2.65 7.46
C ARG A 96 11.96 2.44 7.83
N PHE A 97 12.33 2.49 9.10
CA PHE A 97 13.69 2.18 9.56
C PHE A 97 14.14 0.76 9.22
N ALA A 98 13.24 -0.20 9.26
CA ALA A 98 13.55 -1.58 8.91
C ALA A 98 13.79 -1.78 7.40
N ILE A 99 13.19 -0.95 6.54
CA ILE A 99 13.16 -1.14 5.10
C ILE A 99 14.09 -0.18 4.37
N GLU A 100 14.00 1.13 4.64
CA GLU A 100 14.57 2.17 3.80
C GLU A 100 16.11 2.18 3.74
N PRO A 101 16.86 1.93 4.83
CA PRO A 101 18.32 1.92 4.74
C PRO A 101 18.85 0.82 3.81
N HIS A 102 18.23 -0.37 3.84
CA HIS A 102 18.60 -1.46 2.93
C HIS A 102 18.12 -1.19 1.50
N MET A 103 16.90 -0.71 1.35
CA MET A 103 16.34 -0.28 0.07
C MET A 103 17.22 0.76 -0.63
N THR A 104 17.71 1.75 0.12
CA THR A 104 18.61 2.81 -0.38
C THR A 104 19.96 2.24 -0.81
N ARG A 105 20.55 1.28 -0.08
CA ARG A 105 21.76 0.57 -0.54
C ARG A 105 21.55 -0.11 -1.89
N LEU A 106 20.42 -0.81 -2.05
CA LEU A 106 20.08 -1.47 -3.32
C LEU A 106 19.85 -0.42 -4.43
N ALA A 107 19.22 0.70 -4.12
CA ALA A 107 19.06 1.81 -5.07
C ALA A 107 20.40 2.32 -5.58
N VAL A 108 21.39 2.52 -4.70
CA VAL A 108 22.75 2.90 -5.11
C VAL A 108 23.39 1.91 -6.07
N LEU A 109 23.20 0.60 -5.80
CA LEU A 109 23.77 -0.46 -6.62
C LEU A 109 23.14 -0.58 -8.01
N HIS A 110 21.82 -0.34 -8.12
CA HIS A 110 21.04 -0.70 -9.29
C HIS A 110 20.47 0.49 -10.07
N ALA A 111 20.46 1.71 -9.51
CA ALA A 111 19.94 2.88 -10.21
C ALA A 111 20.67 3.14 -11.53
N THR A 112 19.92 3.30 -12.61
CA THR A 112 20.42 3.77 -13.89
C THR A 112 20.43 5.30 -13.93
N LYS A 113 21.04 5.88 -14.99
CA LYS A 113 20.96 7.32 -15.21
C LYS A 113 19.51 7.81 -15.30
N ALA A 114 18.65 7.11 -16.03
CA ALA A 114 17.25 7.47 -16.16
C ALA A 114 16.47 7.40 -14.82
N ASP A 115 16.89 6.54 -13.89
CA ASP A 115 16.34 6.50 -12.54
C ASP A 115 16.75 7.74 -11.74
N LEU A 116 18.03 8.11 -11.81
CA LEU A 116 18.55 9.31 -11.16
C LEU A 116 17.90 10.58 -11.72
N ASP A 117 17.70 10.65 -13.03
CA ASP A 117 17.02 11.79 -13.67
C ASP A 117 15.56 11.92 -13.16
N ARG A 118 14.84 10.79 -12.93
CA ARG A 118 13.48 10.82 -12.32
C ARG A 118 13.48 11.28 -10.87
N ILE A 119 14.45 10.82 -10.08
CA ILE A 119 14.59 11.26 -8.68
C ILE A 119 14.88 12.76 -8.63
N ASP A 120 15.74 13.24 -9.50
CA ASP A 120 16.11 14.66 -9.58
C ASP A 120 14.88 15.53 -9.96
N ASP A 121 14.07 15.09 -10.91
CA ASP A 121 12.80 15.75 -11.26
C ASP A 121 11.87 15.87 -10.06
N VAL A 122 11.70 14.77 -9.29
CA VAL A 122 10.89 14.79 -8.07
C VAL A 122 11.45 15.78 -7.06
N LEU A 123 12.77 15.83 -6.87
CA LEU A 123 13.42 16.75 -5.93
C LEU A 123 13.24 18.20 -6.34
N HIS A 124 13.37 18.55 -7.61
CA HIS A 124 13.07 19.90 -8.10
C HIS A 124 11.64 20.30 -7.80
N ARG A 125 10.67 19.42 -8.06
CA ARG A 125 9.25 19.68 -7.75
C ARG A 125 9.00 19.84 -6.25
N ILE A 126 9.71 19.10 -5.38
CA ILE A 126 9.63 19.27 -3.93
C ILE A 126 10.18 20.65 -3.52
N GLU A 127 11.33 21.04 -4.06
CA GLU A 127 11.99 22.31 -3.77
C GLU A 127 11.12 23.50 -4.20
N ASP A 128 10.49 23.43 -5.37
CA ASP A 128 9.55 24.44 -5.86
C ASP A 128 8.27 24.51 -5.04
N SER A 129 7.84 23.41 -4.41
CA SER A 129 6.60 23.30 -3.65
C SER A 129 6.73 23.66 -2.17
N SER A 130 7.84 24.23 -1.75
CA SER A 130 8.29 24.39 -0.34
C SER A 130 7.30 25.05 0.64
N VAL A 131 6.15 25.54 0.17
CA VAL A 131 5.10 26.21 0.98
C VAL A 131 3.81 25.38 1.09
N ASP A 132 3.56 24.42 0.19
CA ASP A 132 2.37 23.57 0.21
C ASP A 132 2.65 22.23 0.90
N GLN A 133 2.19 22.08 2.13
CA GLN A 133 2.36 20.87 2.94
C GLN A 133 1.77 19.61 2.30
N ASN A 134 0.64 19.73 1.58
CA ASN A 134 0.01 18.58 0.94
C ASN A 134 0.81 18.12 -0.27
N LEU A 135 1.24 19.07 -1.10
CA LEU A 135 2.09 18.78 -2.25
C LEU A 135 3.45 18.24 -1.81
N PHE A 136 4.06 18.82 -0.78
CA PHE A 136 5.27 18.29 -0.18
C PHE A 136 5.09 16.83 0.26
N THR A 137 4.02 16.51 1.00
CA THR A 137 3.76 15.14 1.47
C THR A 137 3.63 14.13 0.33
N GLN A 138 2.98 14.51 -0.78
CA GLN A 138 2.84 13.66 -1.95
C GLN A 138 4.18 13.42 -2.64
N LEU A 139 4.94 14.48 -2.90
CA LEU A 139 6.23 14.42 -3.58
C LEU A 139 7.31 13.73 -2.75
N ASP A 140 7.30 13.94 -1.42
CA ASP A 140 8.14 13.24 -0.49
C ASP A 140 7.84 11.71 -0.48
N SER A 141 6.58 11.33 -0.57
CA SER A 141 6.19 9.93 -0.74
C SER A 141 6.63 9.38 -2.11
N GLU A 142 6.58 10.18 -3.16
CA GLU A 142 7.08 9.83 -4.49
C GLU A 142 8.60 9.62 -4.49
N PHE A 143 9.38 10.50 -3.85
CA PHE A 143 10.83 10.36 -3.70
C PHE A 143 11.23 9.01 -3.09
N HIS A 144 10.64 8.65 -1.97
CA HIS A 144 10.92 7.37 -1.33
C HIS A 144 10.47 6.15 -2.16
N LEU A 145 9.38 6.28 -2.92
CA LEU A 145 8.94 5.23 -3.83
C LEU A 145 9.90 5.07 -5.02
N GLU A 146 10.49 6.16 -5.54
CA GLU A 146 11.53 6.07 -6.56
C GLU A 146 12.78 5.35 -6.04
N LEU A 147 13.19 5.56 -4.78
CA LEU A 147 14.25 4.76 -4.16
C LEU A 147 13.90 3.26 -4.14
N ALA A 148 12.63 2.92 -3.82
CA ALA A 148 12.18 1.54 -3.87
C ALA A 148 12.24 0.95 -5.29
N ARG A 149 11.85 1.70 -6.32
CA ARG A 149 11.94 1.30 -7.73
C ARG A 149 13.39 1.09 -8.17
N CYS A 150 14.30 1.96 -7.73
CA CYS A 150 15.72 1.83 -7.98
C CYS A 150 16.34 0.57 -7.39
N SER A 151 15.75 -0.01 -6.33
CA SER A 151 16.22 -1.27 -5.75
C SER A 151 16.15 -2.47 -6.71
N ARG A 152 15.39 -2.37 -7.81
CA ARG A 152 15.09 -3.46 -8.76
C ARG A 152 14.45 -4.70 -8.12
N ASN A 153 13.87 -4.56 -6.95
CA ASN A 153 13.16 -5.61 -6.23
C ASN A 153 11.64 -5.32 -6.25
N PRO A 154 10.85 -6.04 -7.09
CA PRO A 154 9.40 -5.79 -7.19
C PRO A 154 8.65 -5.97 -5.87
N LEU A 155 9.12 -6.90 -5.00
CA LEU A 155 8.51 -7.10 -3.68
C LEU A 155 8.75 -5.88 -2.77
N MET A 156 9.95 -5.29 -2.81
CA MET A 156 10.26 -4.08 -2.05
C MET A 156 9.43 -2.88 -2.53
N VAL A 157 9.25 -2.75 -3.85
CA VAL A 157 8.34 -1.73 -4.43
C VAL A 157 6.92 -1.93 -3.89
N ARG A 158 6.42 -3.17 -3.89
CA ARG A 158 5.08 -3.49 -3.38
C ARG A 158 4.94 -3.16 -1.90
N ILE A 159 5.89 -3.58 -1.06
CA ILE A 159 5.89 -3.25 0.37
C ILE A 159 5.88 -1.72 0.57
N TYR A 160 6.69 -1.00 -0.21
CA TYR A 160 6.77 0.46 -0.06
C TYR A 160 5.51 1.19 -0.56
N GLN A 161 4.80 0.65 -1.54
CA GLN A 161 3.47 1.14 -1.93
C GLN A 161 2.47 1.05 -0.76
N GLU A 162 2.49 -0.05 0.01
CA GLU A 162 1.65 -0.21 1.20
C GLU A 162 2.04 0.80 2.31
N VAL A 163 3.33 0.99 2.54
CA VAL A 163 3.85 2.03 3.45
C VAL A 163 3.33 3.41 3.05
N ASN A 164 3.37 3.75 1.76
CA ASN A 164 2.87 5.04 1.26
C ASN A 164 1.35 5.19 1.42
N MET A 165 0.56 4.13 1.25
CA MET A 165 -0.89 4.19 1.49
C MET A 165 -1.20 4.56 2.94
N VAL A 166 -0.52 3.92 3.91
CA VAL A 166 -0.64 4.27 5.33
C VAL A 166 -0.20 5.72 5.56
N ARG A 167 0.93 6.14 4.98
CA ARG A 167 1.51 7.47 5.12
C ARG A 167 0.61 8.59 4.60
N LEU A 168 -0.10 8.35 3.49
CA LEU A 168 -0.98 9.32 2.84
C LEU A 168 -2.42 9.30 3.39
N HIS A 169 -2.71 8.44 4.37
CA HIS A 169 -4.05 8.33 4.93
C HIS A 169 -4.48 9.62 5.65
N ALA A 170 -5.73 10.02 5.43
CA ALA A 170 -6.28 11.30 5.89
C ALA A 170 -6.26 11.49 7.42
N GLN A 171 -6.31 10.41 8.22
CA GLN A 171 -6.23 10.50 9.68
C GLN A 171 -4.99 11.25 10.19
N TRP A 172 -3.92 11.31 9.38
CA TRP A 172 -2.66 11.91 9.78
C TRP A 172 -2.48 13.36 9.31
N ASP A 173 -3.44 13.91 8.57
CA ASP A 173 -3.35 15.26 8.01
C ASP A 173 -3.23 16.32 9.10
N ARG A 174 -3.92 16.14 10.23
CA ARG A 174 -3.82 17.06 11.36
C ARG A 174 -2.40 17.08 11.95
N MET A 175 -1.80 15.91 12.12
CA MET A 175 -0.45 15.78 12.66
C MET A 175 0.59 16.33 11.68
N LYS A 176 0.47 16.04 10.38
CA LYS A 176 1.35 16.60 9.35
C LYS A 176 1.36 18.12 9.37
N LYS A 177 0.20 18.75 9.53
CA LYS A 177 0.09 20.21 9.64
C LYS A 177 0.83 20.80 10.84
N LEU A 178 0.97 20.05 11.94
CA LEU A 178 1.72 20.47 13.12
C LEU A 178 3.24 20.33 12.94
N ILE A 179 3.67 19.28 12.20
CA ILE A 179 5.09 18.92 12.06
C ILE A 179 5.72 19.61 10.84
N LEU A 180 5.02 19.69 9.71
CA LEU A 180 5.56 20.18 8.44
C LEU A 180 5.50 21.72 8.36
N LEU A 181 6.16 22.39 9.28
CA LEU A 181 6.38 23.83 9.21
C LEU A 181 7.34 24.18 8.04
N PRO A 182 7.28 25.38 7.46
CA PRO A 182 8.13 25.75 6.31
C PRO A 182 9.62 25.50 6.52
N GLU A 183 10.15 25.81 7.69
CA GLU A 183 11.57 25.57 8.03
C GLU A 183 11.91 24.08 8.11
N LYS A 184 10.95 23.23 8.53
CA LYS A 184 11.14 21.78 8.54
C LYS A 184 11.13 21.20 7.12
N ILE A 185 10.25 21.68 6.25
CA ILE A 185 10.22 21.30 4.83
C ILE A 185 11.57 21.62 4.17
N VAL A 186 12.11 22.82 4.40
CA VAL A 186 13.44 23.18 3.88
C VAL A 186 14.52 22.21 4.38
N SER A 187 14.50 21.86 5.67
CA SER A 187 15.44 20.90 6.24
C SER A 187 15.32 19.52 5.60
N TYR A 188 14.09 19.02 5.39
CA TYR A 188 13.84 17.75 4.72
C TYR A 188 14.33 17.77 3.27
N ASN A 189 14.12 18.87 2.54
CA ASN A 189 14.59 19.01 1.16
C ASN A 189 16.13 18.91 1.08
N LEU A 190 16.86 19.55 1.99
CA LEU A 190 18.31 19.42 2.06
C LEU A 190 18.76 17.98 2.34
N GLN A 191 18.04 17.27 3.19
CA GLN A 191 18.33 15.87 3.49
C GLN A 191 18.08 14.97 2.27
N HIS A 192 16.95 15.16 1.56
CA HIS A 192 16.67 14.42 0.34
C HIS A 192 17.73 14.66 -0.74
N ARG A 193 18.16 15.91 -0.91
CA ARG A 193 19.24 16.26 -1.86
C ARG A 193 20.55 15.56 -1.48
N ALA A 194 20.94 15.55 -0.21
CA ALA A 194 22.12 14.84 0.24
C ALA A 194 22.05 13.31 0.00
N ILE A 195 20.87 12.70 0.17
CA ILE A 195 20.68 11.29 -0.16
C ILE A 195 20.85 11.05 -1.65
N TYR A 196 20.28 11.90 -2.49
CA TYR A 196 20.44 11.84 -3.95
C TYR A 196 21.90 11.99 -4.38
N ASP A 197 22.62 12.94 -3.80
CA ASP A 197 24.05 13.14 -4.09
C ASP A 197 24.88 11.89 -3.77
N ALA A 198 24.58 11.22 -2.66
CA ALA A 198 25.23 9.95 -2.32
C ALA A 198 24.86 8.81 -3.30
N LEU A 199 23.61 8.79 -3.82
CA LEU A 199 23.23 7.87 -4.90
C LEU A 199 24.05 8.13 -6.18
N CYS A 200 24.19 9.39 -6.57
CA CYS A 200 24.99 9.79 -7.74
C CYS A 200 26.48 9.40 -7.59
N GLN A 201 27.02 9.53 -6.37
CA GLN A 201 28.40 9.15 -6.03
C GLN A 201 28.59 7.64 -5.86
N ARG A 202 27.52 6.84 -5.93
CA ARG A 202 27.54 5.39 -5.68
C ARG A 202 28.05 5.01 -4.29
N ASP A 203 27.85 5.89 -3.31
CA ASP A 203 28.21 5.64 -1.91
C ASP A 203 27.04 5.06 -1.13
N ALA A 204 26.96 3.72 -1.13
CA ALA A 204 25.86 2.98 -0.50
C ALA A 204 25.82 3.13 1.02
N GLN A 205 26.97 3.28 1.67
CA GLN A 205 27.02 3.44 3.12
C GLN A 205 26.53 4.83 3.51
N THR A 206 27.06 5.88 2.90
CA THR A 206 26.64 7.26 3.16
C THR A 206 25.17 7.47 2.85
N ALA A 207 24.65 6.92 1.73
CA ALA A 207 23.23 7.00 1.39
C ALA A 207 22.33 6.35 2.46
N ALA A 208 22.72 5.17 2.96
CA ALA A 208 21.98 4.46 4.01
C ALA A 208 22.02 5.19 5.37
N ASP A 209 23.16 5.81 5.70
CA ASP A 209 23.30 6.58 6.93
C ASP A 209 22.51 7.90 6.85
N LEU A 210 22.44 8.52 5.67
CA LEU A 210 21.65 9.73 5.43
C LEU A 210 20.16 9.47 5.54
N ILE A 211 19.64 8.39 4.92
CA ILE A 211 18.22 8.04 5.04
C ILE A 211 17.86 7.67 6.48
N SER A 212 18.76 7.00 7.21
CA SER A 212 18.54 6.69 8.62
C SER A 212 18.44 7.96 9.48
N ARG A 213 19.31 8.95 9.26
CA ARG A 213 19.26 10.26 9.94
C ARG A 213 18.00 11.04 9.57
N HIS A 214 17.57 11.00 8.32
CA HIS A 214 16.32 11.59 7.86
C HIS A 214 15.10 11.01 8.61
N LEU A 215 15.05 9.69 8.76
CA LEU A 215 13.98 9.02 9.51
C LEU A 215 14.05 9.33 11.01
N ASP A 216 15.25 9.47 11.58
CA ASP A 216 15.42 9.85 12.98
C ASP A 216 14.92 11.27 13.24
N GLN A 217 15.20 12.20 12.34
CA GLN A 217 14.65 13.56 12.40
C GLN A 217 13.12 13.54 12.32
N ALA A 218 12.53 12.77 11.41
CA ALA A 218 11.08 12.63 11.29
C ALA A 218 10.46 12.04 12.58
N ARG A 219 11.14 11.09 13.22
CA ARG A 219 10.73 10.53 14.51
C ARG A 219 10.78 11.57 15.64
N GLN A 220 11.87 12.36 15.70
CA GLN A 220 12.02 13.41 16.70
C GLN A 220 10.97 14.51 16.53
N ASP A 221 10.72 14.93 15.28
CA ASP A 221 9.70 15.94 14.99
C ASP A 221 8.29 15.45 15.35
N LEU A 222 8.01 14.15 15.17
CA LEU A 222 6.76 13.53 15.59
C LEU A 222 6.59 13.50 17.11
N ILE A 223 7.64 13.13 17.86
CA ILE A 223 7.59 13.04 19.33
C ILE A 223 7.55 14.44 19.96
N GLY A 224 8.21 15.41 19.33
CA GLY A 224 8.27 16.79 19.81
C GLY A 224 7.07 17.66 19.41
N ALA A 225 6.14 17.13 18.58
CA ALA A 225 4.89 17.80 18.30
C ALA A 225 4.01 17.76 19.56
N ASP A 226 3.72 18.93 20.13
CA ASP A 226 2.74 19.06 21.21
C ASP A 226 1.35 18.63 20.68
N ILE A 227 0.99 17.38 20.94
CA ILE A 227 -0.27 16.75 20.53
C ILE A 227 -1.31 16.98 21.62
#